data_4fe5a3cd8301bd4bce9d66e13a7b4304
#
_entry.id   4fe5a3cd8301bd4bce9d66e13a7b4304
#
_cell.length_a   1.000
_cell.length_b   1.000
_cell.length_c   1.000
_cell.angle_alpha   90.00
_cell.angle_beta   90.00
_cell.angle_gamma   90.00
#
_symmetry.space_group_name_H-M   'P 1'
#
loop_
_entity.id
_entity.type
_entity.pdbx_description
1 polymer ?
#
loop_
_entity_poly.entity_id
_entity_poly.type
_entity_poly.pdbx_seq_one_letter_code
_entity_poly.pdbx_strand_id
1 'polypeptide(L)'
;MRDTKTHGTASSRVTRLVVSVHDVASATAGQTRRWCADADSLGIPVSLLVIPGPWRGAALADEPGYAEVLRARAARGDELVLHGWTHRAGPEGSPPRRLLGRLVARGAAEFAALDEAQAADRLARGRAVLAELGLSVRGFTPPGWLASAATDRALARAGFHYTTSHFGVLDLRSGRMRRGFALSHRPGGTGERLGAATMERWARWNAGRGGLIRVALHPDDLARPGLRDATLRAIEAVLAAGGRAVTYSDVVPDTAGSR
;
A
#
# COMPACT_ATOMS: atom_id res chain seq x y z
N MET A 1 44.60 35.61 10.25
CA MET A 1 43.59 34.83 10.96
C MET A 1 42.51 34.51 9.94
N ARG A 2 42.57 33.28 9.34
CA ARG A 2 41.65 32.85 8.27
C ARG A 2 40.61 31.92 8.90
N ASP A 3 39.37 32.39 8.94
CA ASP A 3 38.24 31.58 9.40
C ASP A 3 37.98 30.44 8.38
N THR A 4 38.27 29.23 8.81
CA THR A 4 37.84 28.00 8.11
C THR A 4 36.39 27.75 8.42
N LYS A 5 35.53 28.14 7.49
CA LYS A 5 34.12 27.70 7.46
C LYS A 5 34.07 26.19 7.28
N THR A 6 33.81 25.48 8.37
CA THR A 6 33.44 24.06 8.33
C THR A 6 32.10 23.93 7.61
N HIS A 7 32.14 23.45 6.37
CA HIS A 7 30.96 22.99 5.66
C HIS A 7 30.43 21.77 6.38
N GLY A 8 29.40 21.94 7.19
CA GLY A 8 28.63 20.85 7.73
C GLY A 8 28.05 20.04 6.58
N THR A 9 28.53 18.81 6.41
CA THR A 9 27.96 17.84 5.49
C THR A 9 26.50 17.61 5.90
N ALA A 10 25.56 18.18 5.11
CA ALA A 10 24.16 17.86 5.23
C ALA A 10 24.03 16.34 5.04
N SER A 11 23.73 15.62 6.13
CA SER A 11 23.40 14.19 6.06
C SER A 11 22.27 14.03 5.04
N SER A 12 22.60 13.55 3.85
CA SER A 12 21.63 13.30 2.79
C SER A 12 20.64 12.27 3.32
N ARG A 13 19.40 12.71 3.61
CA ARG A 13 18.36 11.80 4.09
C ARG A 13 18.08 10.79 2.99
N VAL A 14 18.38 9.51 3.26
CA VAL A 14 18.16 8.42 2.31
C VAL A 14 16.67 8.38 1.90
N THR A 15 16.41 8.33 0.62
CA THR A 15 15.06 8.13 0.09
C THR A 15 14.59 6.73 0.44
N ARG A 16 13.41 6.61 1.08
CA ARG A 16 12.75 5.33 1.31
C ARG A 16 11.76 5.05 0.21
N LEU A 17 11.80 3.83 -0.32
CA LEU A 17 10.90 3.35 -1.35
C LEU A 17 10.00 2.26 -0.77
N VAL A 18 8.70 2.46 -0.79
CA VAL A 18 7.73 1.39 -0.51
C VAL A 18 7.10 0.94 -1.82
N VAL A 19 7.22 -0.35 -2.11
CA VAL A 19 6.50 -0.99 -3.21
C VAL A 19 5.37 -1.82 -2.61
N SER A 20 4.12 -1.53 -3.02
CA SER A 20 2.95 -2.24 -2.53
C SER A 20 2.20 -2.94 -3.66
N VAL A 21 1.89 -4.21 -3.49
CA VAL A 21 1.04 -4.99 -4.39
C VAL A 21 -0.39 -4.90 -3.87
N HIS A 22 -1.25 -4.27 -4.63
CA HIS A 22 -2.65 -4.07 -4.30
C HIS A 22 -3.53 -5.25 -4.75
N ASP A 23 -4.73 -5.31 -4.20
CA ASP A 23 -5.77 -6.26 -4.61
C ASP A 23 -5.31 -7.73 -4.52
N VAL A 24 -4.55 -8.05 -3.47
CA VAL A 24 -4.06 -9.41 -3.22
C VAL A 24 -5.20 -10.27 -2.69
N ALA A 25 -5.72 -11.13 -3.56
CA ALA A 25 -6.84 -12.03 -3.31
C ALA A 25 -6.66 -13.34 -4.09
N SER A 26 -7.47 -14.36 -3.79
CA SER A 26 -7.44 -15.64 -4.50
C SER A 26 -7.61 -15.43 -6.02
N ALA A 27 -8.53 -14.55 -6.42
CA ALA A 27 -8.79 -14.25 -7.83
C ALA A 27 -7.62 -13.57 -8.57
N THR A 28 -6.66 -12.99 -7.86
CA THR A 28 -5.49 -12.29 -8.41
C THR A 28 -4.17 -12.96 -8.06
N ALA A 29 -4.21 -14.20 -7.59
CA ALA A 29 -3.04 -14.94 -7.14
C ALA A 29 -1.94 -15.06 -8.22
N GLY A 30 -2.33 -15.20 -9.49
CA GLY A 30 -1.40 -15.24 -10.62
C GLY A 30 -0.65 -13.91 -10.82
N GLN A 31 -1.38 -12.80 -10.81
CA GLN A 31 -0.82 -11.45 -10.93
C GLN A 31 0.04 -11.09 -9.71
N THR A 32 -0.41 -11.45 -8.50
CA THR A 32 0.39 -11.26 -7.28
C THR A 32 1.73 -12.00 -7.38
N ARG A 33 1.72 -13.28 -7.80
CA ARG A 33 2.97 -14.03 -8.01
C ARG A 33 3.90 -13.36 -9.02
N ARG A 34 3.36 -12.82 -10.10
CA ARG A 34 4.15 -12.12 -11.11
C ARG A 34 4.83 -10.88 -10.53
N TRP A 35 4.10 -10.02 -9.84
CA TRP A 35 4.66 -8.84 -9.19
C TRP A 35 5.69 -9.18 -8.09
N CYS A 36 5.44 -10.25 -7.32
CA CYS A 36 6.42 -10.75 -6.37
C CYS A 36 7.70 -11.24 -7.03
N ALA A 37 7.62 -11.94 -8.16
CA ALA A 37 8.78 -12.37 -8.91
C ALA A 37 9.60 -11.19 -9.44
N ASP A 38 8.94 -10.13 -9.89
CA ASP A 38 9.61 -8.91 -10.31
C ASP A 38 10.35 -8.23 -9.14
N ALA A 39 9.71 -8.15 -7.96
CA ALA A 39 10.34 -7.61 -6.75
C ALA A 39 11.53 -8.48 -6.28
N ASP A 40 11.38 -9.80 -6.34
CA ASP A 40 12.45 -10.75 -6.02
C ASP A 40 13.67 -10.55 -6.94
N SER A 41 13.45 -10.31 -8.23
CA SER A 41 14.54 -10.02 -9.18
C SER A 41 15.29 -8.71 -8.89
N LEU A 42 14.62 -7.78 -8.23
CA LEU A 42 15.21 -6.52 -7.78
C LEU A 42 15.77 -6.59 -6.35
N GLY A 43 15.59 -7.72 -5.66
CA GLY A 43 16.05 -7.92 -4.28
C GLY A 43 15.35 -7.02 -3.27
N ILE A 44 14.08 -6.68 -3.48
CA ILE A 44 13.33 -5.76 -2.62
C ILE A 44 12.14 -6.42 -1.92
N PRO A 45 11.82 -6.05 -0.67
CA PRO A 45 10.59 -6.44 0.00
C PRO A 45 9.40 -5.68 -0.59
N VAL A 46 8.20 -6.27 -0.47
CA VAL A 46 6.93 -5.64 -0.85
C VAL A 46 5.92 -5.65 0.30
N SER A 47 4.99 -4.69 0.29
CA SER A 47 3.82 -4.72 1.15
C SER A 47 2.63 -5.28 0.35
N LEU A 48 2.14 -6.46 0.72
CA LEU A 48 1.05 -7.18 0.08
C LEU A 48 -0.28 -6.77 0.72
N LEU A 49 -1.14 -6.10 -0.04
CA LEU A 49 -2.41 -5.56 0.42
C LEU A 49 -3.50 -6.60 0.23
N VAL A 50 -3.82 -7.33 1.29
CA VAL A 50 -4.61 -8.56 1.26
C VAL A 50 -6.10 -8.27 1.48
N ILE A 51 -6.94 -8.81 0.60
CA ILE A 51 -8.40 -8.84 0.70
C ILE A 51 -8.80 -10.24 1.16
N PRO A 52 -9.19 -10.45 2.44
CA PRO A 52 -9.48 -11.77 2.97
C PRO A 52 -10.87 -12.30 2.62
N GLY A 53 -11.84 -11.44 2.42
CA GLY A 53 -13.22 -11.83 2.07
C GLY A 53 -13.42 -12.17 0.59
N PRO A 54 -14.65 -12.55 0.22
CA PRO A 54 -14.95 -12.92 -1.17
C PRO A 54 -14.92 -11.68 -2.08
N TRP A 55 -13.95 -11.66 -2.97
CA TRP A 55 -13.78 -10.61 -3.97
C TRP A 55 -13.36 -11.20 -5.31
N ARG A 56 -14.17 -10.98 -6.36
CA ARG A 56 -14.01 -11.55 -7.70
C ARG A 56 -13.93 -13.10 -7.74
N GLY A 57 -14.24 -13.77 -6.65
CA GLY A 57 -14.15 -15.23 -6.49
C GLY A 57 -14.24 -15.65 -5.03
N ALA A 58 -13.56 -16.76 -4.70
CA ALA A 58 -13.52 -17.34 -3.37
C ALA A 58 -12.86 -16.42 -2.34
N ALA A 59 -13.28 -16.54 -1.08
CA ALA A 59 -12.58 -15.92 0.03
C ALA A 59 -11.21 -16.58 0.25
N LEU A 60 -10.30 -15.89 0.92
CA LEU A 60 -8.96 -16.42 1.18
C LEU A 60 -9.00 -17.69 2.06
N ALA A 61 -9.98 -17.80 2.94
CA ALA A 61 -10.18 -18.98 3.79
C ALA A 61 -10.50 -20.25 2.99
N ASP A 62 -11.11 -20.11 1.81
CA ASP A 62 -11.46 -21.20 0.91
C ASP A 62 -10.27 -21.68 0.06
N GLU A 63 -9.14 -20.99 0.14
CA GLU A 63 -7.93 -21.21 -0.67
C GLU A 63 -6.66 -21.36 0.19
N PRO A 64 -6.59 -22.46 1.00
CA PRO A 64 -5.49 -22.63 1.96
C PRO A 64 -4.11 -22.69 1.30
N GLY A 65 -4.01 -23.20 0.08
CA GLY A 65 -2.75 -23.20 -0.68
C GLY A 65 -2.26 -21.79 -1.02
N TYR A 66 -3.17 -20.84 -1.26
CA TYR A 66 -2.77 -19.45 -1.47
C TYR A 66 -2.39 -18.74 -0.16
N ALA A 67 -3.08 -19.04 0.94
CA ALA A 67 -2.69 -18.56 2.26
C ALA A 67 -1.28 -19.02 2.65
N GLU A 68 -0.88 -20.24 2.28
CA GLU A 68 0.48 -20.74 2.48
C GLU A 68 1.52 -19.93 1.68
N VAL A 69 1.23 -19.58 0.44
CA VAL A 69 2.09 -18.69 -0.35
C VAL A 69 2.28 -17.35 0.36
N LEU A 70 1.22 -16.75 0.90
CA LEU A 70 1.31 -15.48 1.63
C LEU A 70 2.14 -15.61 2.92
N ARG A 71 2.01 -16.74 3.66
CA ARG A 71 2.86 -17.01 4.83
C ARG A 71 4.34 -17.12 4.45
N ALA A 72 4.63 -17.84 3.36
CA ALA A 72 5.99 -17.97 2.86
C ALA A 72 6.58 -16.60 2.45
N ARG A 73 5.78 -15.73 1.85
CA ARG A 73 6.20 -14.35 1.51
C ARG A 73 6.50 -13.55 2.78
N ALA A 74 5.63 -13.59 3.78
CA ALA A 74 5.85 -12.90 5.05
C ALA A 74 7.13 -13.41 5.77
N ALA A 75 7.39 -14.71 5.75
CA ALA A 75 8.61 -15.30 6.33
C ALA A 75 9.91 -14.85 5.63
N ARG A 76 9.82 -14.39 4.37
CA ARG A 76 10.96 -13.85 3.60
C ARG A 76 11.16 -12.33 3.75
N GLY A 77 10.31 -11.67 4.55
CA GLY A 77 10.43 -10.24 4.84
C GLY A 77 9.44 -9.33 4.11
N ASP A 78 8.50 -9.89 3.35
CA ASP A 78 7.37 -9.10 2.86
C ASP A 78 6.40 -8.78 3.99
N GLU A 79 5.70 -7.69 3.84
CA GLU A 79 4.67 -7.28 4.78
C GLU A 79 3.29 -7.65 4.27
N LEU A 80 2.41 -8.11 5.18
CA LEU A 80 0.99 -8.25 4.90
C LEU A 80 0.23 -7.07 5.49
N VAL A 81 -0.65 -6.47 4.69
CA VAL A 81 -1.47 -5.30 5.05
C VAL A 81 -2.92 -5.63 4.77
N LEU A 82 -3.83 -5.35 5.69
CA LEU A 82 -5.25 -5.54 5.44
C LEU A 82 -5.76 -4.50 4.42
N HIS A 83 -6.47 -4.97 3.37
CA HIS A 83 -6.99 -4.14 2.28
C HIS A 83 -8.52 -4.22 2.15
N GLY A 84 -9.21 -3.83 3.23
CA GLY A 84 -10.65 -3.98 3.35
C GLY A 84 -11.09 -5.41 3.69
N TRP A 85 -12.41 -5.64 3.67
CA TRP A 85 -13.01 -6.96 3.85
C TRP A 85 -13.33 -7.61 2.50
N THR A 86 -14.12 -6.94 1.66
CA THR A 86 -14.56 -7.44 0.36
C THR A 86 -14.18 -6.54 -0.81
N HIS A 87 -13.50 -5.44 -0.54
CA HIS A 87 -13.08 -4.45 -1.55
C HIS A 87 -14.24 -3.92 -2.41
N ARG A 88 -15.44 -3.82 -1.83
CA ARG A 88 -16.66 -3.35 -2.51
C ARG A 88 -17.36 -2.30 -1.67
N ALA A 89 -17.70 -1.18 -2.29
CA ALA A 89 -18.56 -0.20 -1.68
C ALA A 89 -19.97 -0.78 -1.49
N GLY A 90 -20.48 -0.74 -0.27
CA GLY A 90 -21.84 -1.15 0.06
C GLY A 90 -22.87 -0.01 -0.13
N PRO A 91 -24.13 -0.27 0.22
CA PRO A 91 -25.19 0.73 0.20
C PRO A 91 -25.11 1.72 1.38
N GLU A 92 -24.19 1.50 2.32
CA GLU A 92 -24.08 2.24 3.57
C GLU A 92 -23.55 3.67 3.34
N GLY A 93 -23.86 4.56 4.28
CA GLY A 93 -23.40 5.94 4.33
C GLY A 93 -24.28 6.93 3.54
N SER A 94 -23.95 8.21 3.66
CA SER A 94 -24.71 9.28 3.03
C SER A 94 -24.58 9.27 1.50
N PRO A 95 -25.63 9.66 0.77
CA PRO A 95 -25.61 9.71 -0.71
C PRO A 95 -24.41 10.44 -1.32
N PRO A 96 -23.96 11.62 -0.80
CA PRO A 96 -22.81 12.32 -1.34
C PRO A 96 -21.51 11.53 -1.20
N ARG A 97 -21.30 10.84 -0.08
CA ARG A 97 -20.10 10.03 0.16
C ARG A 97 -20.06 8.78 -0.73
N ARG A 98 -21.23 8.15 -0.94
CA ARG A 98 -21.36 7.03 -1.89
C ARG A 98 -21.05 7.46 -3.32
N LEU A 99 -21.56 8.62 -3.74
CA LEU A 99 -21.29 9.18 -5.06
C LEU A 99 -19.79 9.46 -5.25
N LEU A 100 -19.16 10.11 -4.26
CA LEU A 100 -17.72 10.38 -4.29
C LEU A 100 -16.93 9.06 -4.39
N GLY A 101 -17.25 8.07 -3.59
CA GLY A 101 -16.60 6.75 -3.63
C GLY A 101 -16.73 6.06 -4.98
N ARG A 102 -17.91 6.14 -5.63
CA ARG A 102 -18.13 5.58 -6.98
C ARG A 102 -17.31 6.31 -8.05
N LEU A 103 -17.26 7.64 -8.00
CA LEU A 103 -16.54 8.45 -9.00
C LEU A 103 -15.02 8.31 -8.86
N VAL A 104 -14.49 8.32 -7.63
CA VAL A 104 -13.05 8.30 -7.37
C VAL A 104 -12.48 6.89 -7.43
N ALA A 105 -13.14 5.91 -6.80
CA ALA A 105 -12.63 4.55 -6.62
C ALA A 105 -13.37 3.47 -7.42
N ARG A 106 -14.17 3.84 -8.41
CA ARG A 106 -14.89 2.90 -9.31
C ARG A 106 -15.64 1.79 -8.56
N GLY A 107 -16.21 2.09 -7.39
CA GLY A 107 -16.92 1.12 -6.55
C GLY A 107 -16.04 0.35 -5.55
N ALA A 108 -14.74 0.57 -5.54
CA ALA A 108 -13.82 -0.07 -4.59
C ALA A 108 -13.81 0.57 -3.19
N ALA A 109 -14.36 1.77 -3.02
CA ALA A 109 -14.26 2.57 -1.79
C ALA A 109 -15.09 2.01 -0.64
N GLU A 110 -14.79 0.79 -0.20
CA GLU A 110 -15.52 0.06 0.83
C GLU A 110 -15.65 0.84 2.15
N PHE A 111 -14.60 1.57 2.56
CA PHE A 111 -14.52 2.26 3.86
C PHE A 111 -14.78 3.77 3.80
N ALA A 112 -15.13 4.31 2.64
CA ALA A 112 -15.29 5.76 2.46
C ALA A 112 -16.51 6.34 3.20
N ALA A 113 -17.55 5.56 3.38
CA ALA A 113 -18.84 6.02 3.88
C ALA A 113 -19.32 5.33 5.15
N LEU A 114 -18.55 4.37 5.69
CA LEU A 114 -18.91 3.60 6.87
C LEU A 114 -18.94 4.49 8.12
N ASP A 115 -19.88 4.18 9.04
CA ASP A 115 -19.78 4.60 10.41
C ASP A 115 -18.75 3.76 11.18
N GLU A 116 -18.54 4.09 12.45
CA GLU A 116 -17.48 3.46 13.24
C GLU A 116 -17.78 2.00 13.58
N ALA A 117 -19.02 1.65 13.83
CA ALA A 117 -19.43 0.27 14.15
C ALA A 117 -19.31 -0.62 12.91
N GLN A 118 -19.76 -0.14 11.75
CA GLN A 118 -19.63 -0.82 10.47
C GLN A 118 -18.17 -1.02 10.07
N ALA A 119 -17.34 0.00 10.27
CA ALA A 119 -15.91 -0.11 10.00
C ALA A 119 -15.24 -1.13 10.94
N ALA A 120 -15.56 -1.09 12.25
CA ALA A 120 -15.04 -2.02 13.23
C ALA A 120 -15.43 -3.48 12.93
N ASP A 121 -16.69 -3.75 12.54
CA ASP A 121 -17.13 -5.08 12.14
C ASP A 121 -16.34 -5.63 10.95
N ARG A 122 -16.16 -4.84 9.88
CA ARG A 122 -15.40 -5.28 8.70
C ARG A 122 -13.91 -5.49 8.99
N LEU A 123 -13.31 -4.62 9.80
CA LEU A 123 -11.92 -4.78 10.24
C LEU A 123 -11.76 -6.03 11.09
N ALA A 124 -12.68 -6.31 12.01
CA ALA A 124 -12.67 -7.50 12.86
C ALA A 124 -12.78 -8.79 12.02
N ARG A 125 -13.72 -8.86 11.07
CA ARG A 125 -13.87 -9.99 10.15
C ARG A 125 -12.60 -10.23 9.34
N GLY A 126 -12.03 -9.17 8.75
CA GLY A 126 -10.81 -9.28 7.95
C GLY A 126 -9.64 -9.79 8.78
N ARG A 127 -9.45 -9.27 9.99
CA ARG A 127 -8.39 -9.72 10.91
C ARG A 127 -8.59 -11.14 11.41
N ALA A 128 -9.83 -11.54 11.71
CA ALA A 128 -10.13 -12.89 12.17
C ALA A 128 -9.74 -13.93 11.13
N VAL A 129 -10.17 -13.76 9.89
CA VAL A 129 -9.80 -14.67 8.79
C VAL A 129 -8.27 -14.74 8.61
N LEU A 130 -7.58 -13.60 8.61
CA LEU A 130 -6.13 -13.61 8.49
C LEU A 130 -5.45 -14.31 9.67
N ALA A 131 -5.92 -14.07 10.89
CA ALA A 131 -5.39 -14.71 12.09
C ALA A 131 -5.59 -16.25 12.09
N GLU A 132 -6.77 -16.73 11.70
CA GLU A 132 -7.07 -18.16 11.54
C GLU A 132 -6.14 -18.83 10.51
N LEU A 133 -5.74 -18.09 9.48
CA LEU A 133 -4.79 -18.53 8.47
C LEU A 133 -3.31 -18.34 8.88
N GLY A 134 -3.04 -17.89 10.12
CA GLY A 134 -1.68 -17.62 10.60
C GLY A 134 -1.01 -16.42 9.93
N LEU A 135 -1.80 -15.48 9.39
CA LEU A 135 -1.34 -14.27 8.71
C LEU A 135 -1.49 -13.05 9.63
N SER A 136 -0.39 -12.44 10.03
CA SER A 136 -0.39 -11.26 10.90
C SER A 136 -0.36 -9.97 10.10
N VAL A 137 -1.20 -8.99 10.48
CA VAL A 137 -1.25 -7.67 9.86
C VAL A 137 -1.18 -6.58 10.94
N ARG A 138 -0.36 -5.56 10.70
CA ARG A 138 -0.23 -4.38 11.58
C ARG A 138 -0.84 -3.13 10.96
N GLY A 139 -0.94 -3.08 9.66
CA GLY A 139 -1.39 -1.95 8.88
C GLY A 139 -2.68 -2.18 8.13
N PHE A 140 -3.28 -1.06 7.74
CA PHE A 140 -4.47 -1.03 6.93
C PHE A 140 -4.31 -0.05 5.76
N THR A 141 -4.66 -0.49 4.57
CA THR A 141 -4.82 0.39 3.40
C THR A 141 -6.27 0.34 2.96
N PRO A 142 -7.01 1.45 3.05
CA PRO A 142 -8.41 1.45 2.61
C PRO A 142 -8.49 1.25 1.09
N PRO A 143 -9.44 0.44 0.61
CA PRO A 143 -9.72 0.31 -0.82
C PRO A 143 -9.96 1.68 -1.47
N GLY A 144 -9.28 1.92 -2.61
CA GLY A 144 -9.30 3.21 -3.29
C GLY A 144 -8.65 4.36 -2.50
N TRP A 145 -7.90 4.08 -1.44
CA TRP A 145 -7.32 5.05 -0.47
C TRP A 145 -8.34 5.99 0.18
N LEU A 146 -9.61 5.58 0.26
CA LEU A 146 -10.69 6.36 0.82
C LEU A 146 -11.20 5.74 2.11
N ALA A 147 -11.02 6.46 3.21
CA ALA A 147 -11.58 6.12 4.53
C ALA A 147 -12.36 7.30 5.10
N SER A 148 -13.37 7.01 5.91
CA SER A 148 -14.04 8.02 6.72
C SER A 148 -13.25 8.30 8.00
N ALA A 149 -13.45 9.45 8.63
CA ALA A 149 -12.89 9.72 9.96
C ALA A 149 -13.37 8.72 11.02
N ALA A 150 -14.55 8.12 10.83
CA ALA A 150 -15.06 7.04 11.67
C ALA A 150 -14.22 5.75 11.49
N THR A 151 -13.82 5.45 10.27
CA THR A 151 -12.89 4.35 9.97
C THR A 151 -11.54 4.55 10.68
N ASP A 152 -10.98 5.77 10.65
CA ASP A 152 -9.70 6.04 11.32
C ASP A 152 -9.78 5.81 12.83
N ARG A 153 -10.91 6.17 13.46
CA ARG A 153 -11.16 5.87 14.88
C ARG A 153 -11.30 4.37 15.14
N ALA A 154 -12.04 3.65 14.30
CA ALA A 154 -12.17 2.20 14.40
C ALA A 154 -10.82 1.49 14.27
N LEU A 155 -9.96 1.92 13.35
CA LEU A 155 -8.61 1.39 13.17
C LEU A 155 -7.74 1.59 14.42
N ALA A 156 -7.76 2.79 15.00
CA ALA A 156 -7.01 3.09 16.22
C ALA A 156 -7.46 2.23 17.40
N ARG A 157 -8.80 2.09 17.59
CA ARG A 157 -9.37 1.23 18.64
C ARG A 157 -9.10 -0.26 18.42
N ALA A 158 -9.05 -0.70 17.16
CA ALA A 158 -8.70 -2.07 16.81
C ALA A 158 -7.19 -2.36 16.93
N GLY A 159 -6.37 -1.38 17.30
CA GLY A 159 -4.95 -1.54 17.53
C GLY A 159 -4.11 -1.66 16.24
N PHE A 160 -4.59 -1.13 15.11
CA PHE A 160 -3.74 -0.99 13.94
C PHE A 160 -2.66 0.07 14.20
N HIS A 161 -1.45 -0.19 13.71
CA HIS A 161 -0.32 0.73 13.91
C HIS A 161 -0.35 1.90 12.93
N TYR A 162 -0.80 1.66 11.70
CA TYR A 162 -0.88 2.69 10.68
C TYR A 162 -2.02 2.44 9.69
N THR A 163 -2.40 3.52 9.02
CA THR A 163 -3.21 3.47 7.80
C THR A 163 -2.57 4.28 6.69
N THR A 164 -2.93 3.99 5.43
CA THR A 164 -2.38 4.71 4.29
C THR A 164 -3.46 5.49 3.56
N SER A 165 -3.06 6.60 2.96
CA SER A 165 -3.85 7.36 1.99
C SER A 165 -3.03 7.57 0.72
N HIS A 166 -3.61 8.19 -0.29
CA HIS A 166 -2.85 8.55 -1.50
C HIS A 166 -1.65 9.49 -1.19
N PHE A 167 -1.72 10.25 -0.11
CA PHE A 167 -0.74 11.29 0.25
C PHE A 167 0.32 10.84 1.26
N GLY A 168 0.15 9.69 1.91
CA GLY A 168 1.12 9.23 2.91
C GLY A 168 0.65 8.08 3.77
N VAL A 169 1.42 7.86 4.84
CA VAL A 169 1.20 6.85 5.87
C VAL A 169 0.95 7.56 7.20
N LEU A 170 -0.21 7.35 7.80
CA LEU A 170 -0.59 7.88 9.11
C LEU A 170 -0.24 6.85 10.19
N ASP A 171 0.65 7.19 11.09
CA ASP A 171 0.87 6.44 12.31
C ASP A 171 -0.30 6.72 13.27
N LEU A 172 -1.11 5.69 13.52
CA LEU A 172 -2.32 5.78 14.34
C LEU A 172 -2.03 5.92 15.84
N ARG A 173 -0.83 5.57 16.28
CA ARG A 173 -0.43 5.66 17.69
C ARG A 173 0.04 7.07 18.06
N SER A 174 0.75 7.73 17.13
CA SER A 174 1.30 9.07 17.34
C SER A 174 0.52 10.19 16.65
N GLY A 175 -0.40 9.85 15.74
CA GLY A 175 -1.10 10.80 14.88
C GLY A 175 -0.21 11.47 13.81
N ARG A 176 1.05 11.03 13.65
CA ARG A 176 2.01 11.63 12.71
C ARG A 176 1.83 11.10 11.29
N MET A 177 1.70 12.02 10.35
CA MET A 177 1.67 11.70 8.91
C MET A 177 3.08 11.68 8.32
N ARG A 178 3.48 10.54 7.75
CA ARG A 178 4.67 10.44 6.90
C ARG A 178 4.26 10.68 5.46
N ARG A 179 4.52 11.88 4.95
CA ARG A 179 4.14 12.27 3.59
C ARG A 179 4.94 11.51 2.54
N GLY A 180 4.25 11.01 1.53
CA GLY A 180 4.82 10.30 0.39
C GLY A 180 3.69 9.94 -0.56
N PHE A 181 3.65 10.60 -1.72
CA PHE A 181 2.62 10.38 -2.72
C PHE A 181 2.71 8.95 -3.30
N ALA A 182 1.57 8.30 -3.48
CA ALA A 182 1.52 6.98 -4.09
C ALA A 182 1.47 7.11 -5.61
N LEU A 183 2.53 6.65 -6.28
CA LEU A 183 2.57 6.52 -7.73
C LEU A 183 1.80 5.25 -8.11
N SER A 184 0.75 5.40 -8.90
CA SER A 184 -0.04 4.28 -9.42
C SER A 184 -0.56 4.59 -10.81
N HIS A 185 -0.75 3.56 -11.61
CA HIS A 185 -1.44 3.70 -12.88
C HIS A 185 -2.96 3.70 -12.67
N ARG A 186 -3.66 4.33 -13.62
CA ARG A 186 -5.11 4.21 -13.78
C ARG A 186 -5.40 3.57 -15.13
N PRO A 187 -5.41 2.23 -15.22
CA PRO A 187 -5.64 1.54 -16.48
C PRO A 187 -6.97 1.93 -17.13
N GLY A 188 -6.95 2.07 -18.47
CA GLY A 188 -8.15 2.33 -19.28
C GLY A 188 -8.48 3.79 -19.55
N GLY A 189 -7.55 4.73 -19.31
CA GLY A 189 -7.71 6.15 -19.69
C GLY A 189 -6.87 6.54 -20.91
N THR A 190 -7.29 7.59 -21.62
CA THR A 190 -6.55 8.15 -22.78
C THR A 190 -5.16 8.69 -22.44
N GLY A 191 -4.87 8.91 -21.16
CA GLY A 191 -3.57 9.38 -20.63
C GLY A 191 -2.65 8.29 -20.09
N GLU A 192 -2.94 6.99 -20.30
CA GLU A 192 -2.21 5.88 -19.71
C GLU A 192 -0.71 5.91 -20.01
N ARG A 193 -0.31 6.10 -21.28
CA ARG A 193 1.10 6.19 -21.68
C ARG A 193 1.80 7.43 -21.14
N LEU A 194 1.10 8.56 -21.12
CA LEU A 194 1.63 9.81 -20.56
C LEU A 194 1.79 9.69 -19.04
N GLY A 195 0.84 9.04 -18.37
CA GLY A 195 0.91 8.71 -16.95
C GLY A 195 2.12 7.83 -16.60
N ALA A 196 2.41 6.82 -17.42
CA ALA A 196 3.57 5.96 -17.26
C ALA A 196 4.90 6.74 -17.39
N ALA A 197 5.03 7.58 -18.41
CA ALA A 197 6.22 8.41 -18.61
C ALA A 197 6.40 9.46 -17.49
N THR A 198 5.31 10.03 -17.00
CA THR A 198 5.36 10.98 -15.87
C THR A 198 5.75 10.31 -14.56
N MET A 199 5.31 9.08 -14.32
CA MET A 199 5.69 8.29 -13.15
C MET A 199 7.20 8.07 -13.10
N GLU A 200 7.81 7.59 -14.19
CA GLU A 200 9.25 7.35 -14.26
C GLU A 200 10.05 8.65 -14.06
N ARG A 201 9.66 9.74 -14.74
CA ARG A 201 10.33 11.05 -14.59
C ARG A 201 10.24 11.60 -13.18
N TRP A 202 9.07 11.47 -12.56
CA TRP A 202 8.86 11.92 -11.18
C TRP A 202 9.69 11.11 -10.18
N ALA A 203 9.73 9.77 -10.36
CA ALA A 203 10.56 8.89 -9.54
C ALA A 203 12.03 9.26 -9.64
N ARG A 204 12.58 9.42 -10.85
CA ARG A 204 13.95 9.88 -11.08
C ARG A 204 14.25 11.22 -10.42
N TRP A 205 13.34 12.18 -10.59
CA TRP A 205 13.53 13.54 -10.05
C TRP A 205 13.54 13.59 -8.54
N ASN A 206 12.77 12.72 -7.87
CA ASN A 206 12.68 12.68 -6.41
C ASN A 206 13.67 11.71 -5.75
N ALA A 207 14.24 10.78 -6.50
CA ALA A 207 15.05 9.66 -5.97
C ALA A 207 16.20 10.09 -5.06
N GLY A 208 16.90 11.20 -5.38
CA GLY A 208 18.04 11.70 -4.58
C GLY A 208 17.68 12.76 -3.53
N ARG A 209 16.38 13.10 -3.34
CA ARG A 209 15.97 14.20 -2.46
C ARG A 209 15.64 13.81 -1.03
N GLY A 210 15.70 12.52 -0.73
CA GLY A 210 15.22 11.99 0.55
C GLY A 210 13.69 11.94 0.64
N GLY A 211 13.20 11.38 1.72
CA GLY A 211 11.76 11.29 1.96
C GLY A 211 11.17 9.92 1.62
N LEU A 212 9.88 9.87 1.29
CA LEU A 212 9.14 8.63 1.04
C LEU A 212 8.56 8.66 -0.37
N ILE A 213 8.97 7.69 -1.20
CA ILE A 213 8.38 7.37 -2.49
C ILE A 213 7.58 6.08 -2.33
N ARG A 214 6.38 6.04 -2.88
CA ARG A 214 5.50 4.88 -2.82
C ARG A 214 5.07 4.51 -4.24
N VAL A 215 5.22 3.23 -4.59
CA VAL A 215 4.80 2.69 -5.88
C VAL A 215 3.77 1.60 -5.63
N ALA A 216 2.59 1.76 -6.22
CA ALA A 216 1.48 0.83 -6.08
C ALA A 216 1.30 0.03 -7.36
N LEU A 217 1.34 -1.29 -7.23
CA LEU A 217 1.24 -2.27 -8.30
C LEU A 217 -0.15 -2.90 -8.26
N HIS A 218 -0.90 -2.81 -9.37
CA HIS A 218 -2.23 -3.42 -9.46
C HIS A 218 -2.23 -4.62 -10.42
N PRO A 219 -3.11 -5.60 -10.21
CA PRO A 219 -3.25 -6.74 -11.12
C PRO A 219 -3.52 -6.32 -12.57
N ASP A 220 -4.34 -5.30 -12.76
CA ASP A 220 -4.75 -4.82 -14.08
C ASP A 220 -3.60 -4.14 -14.87
N ASP A 221 -2.53 -3.68 -14.20
CA ASP A 221 -1.35 -3.10 -14.85
C ASP A 221 -0.61 -4.13 -15.71
N LEU A 222 -0.64 -5.41 -15.31
CA LEU A 222 -0.01 -6.51 -16.05
C LEU A 222 -0.72 -6.83 -17.38
N ALA A 223 -1.99 -6.51 -17.50
CA ALA A 223 -2.77 -6.71 -18.71
C ALA A 223 -2.57 -5.57 -19.75
N ARG A 224 -1.81 -4.53 -19.41
CA ARG A 224 -1.63 -3.34 -20.24
C ARG A 224 -0.20 -3.21 -20.77
N PRO A 225 -0.01 -3.14 -22.09
CA PRO A 225 1.32 -3.03 -22.68
C PRO A 225 2.10 -1.82 -22.14
N GLY A 226 3.30 -2.08 -21.61
CA GLY A 226 4.26 -1.07 -21.17
C GLY A 226 4.06 -0.50 -19.76
N LEU A 227 2.92 -0.72 -19.10
CA LEU A 227 2.73 -0.22 -17.73
C LEU A 227 3.64 -0.93 -16.73
N ARG A 228 3.73 -2.27 -16.82
CA ARG A 228 4.65 -3.04 -15.98
C ARG A 228 6.08 -2.53 -16.14
N ASP A 229 6.56 -2.37 -17.36
CA ASP A 229 7.95 -1.98 -17.61
C ASP A 229 8.22 -0.53 -17.15
N ALA A 230 7.27 0.38 -17.34
CA ALA A 230 7.38 1.75 -16.83
C ALA A 230 7.46 1.79 -15.29
N THR A 231 6.68 0.94 -14.63
CA THR A 231 6.70 0.80 -13.17
C THR A 231 8.03 0.25 -12.68
N LEU A 232 8.56 -0.80 -13.31
CA LEU A 232 9.86 -1.37 -12.96
C LEU A 232 10.98 -0.36 -13.17
N ARG A 233 11.01 0.37 -14.30
CA ARG A 233 11.99 1.46 -14.52
C ARG A 233 11.89 2.57 -13.47
N ALA A 234 10.69 2.90 -12.99
CA ALA A 234 10.53 3.88 -11.91
C ALA A 234 11.13 3.38 -10.59
N ILE A 235 10.92 2.11 -10.23
CA ILE A 235 11.52 1.46 -9.05
C ILE A 235 13.03 1.42 -9.17
N GLU A 236 13.56 0.90 -10.29
CA GLU A 236 15.00 0.81 -10.57
C GLU A 236 15.68 2.18 -10.51
N ALA A 237 15.03 3.22 -11.02
CA ALA A 237 15.57 4.58 -10.96
C ALA A 237 15.75 5.10 -9.53
N VAL A 238 14.83 4.74 -8.61
CA VAL A 238 14.96 5.11 -7.19
C VAL A 238 16.09 4.31 -6.53
N LEU A 239 16.18 3.01 -6.81
CA LEU A 239 17.23 2.14 -6.26
C LEU A 239 18.62 2.56 -6.76
N ALA A 240 18.77 2.83 -8.06
CA ALA A 240 20.02 3.28 -8.68
C ALA A 240 20.51 4.63 -8.12
N ALA A 241 19.60 5.48 -7.65
CA ALA A 241 19.92 6.73 -6.97
C ALA A 241 20.23 6.57 -5.46
N GLY A 242 20.38 5.33 -4.96
CA GLY A 242 20.67 5.03 -3.57
C GLY A 242 19.44 5.02 -2.65
N GLY A 243 18.24 4.96 -3.22
CA GLY A 243 17.01 4.76 -2.45
C GLY A 243 16.99 3.37 -1.80
N ARG A 244 16.46 3.29 -0.58
CA ARG A 244 16.32 2.04 0.16
C ARG A 244 14.88 1.54 0.09
N ALA A 245 14.69 0.32 -0.42
CA ALA A 245 13.40 -0.34 -0.37
C ALA A 245 13.08 -0.79 1.07
N VAL A 246 11.85 -0.53 1.49
CA VAL A 246 11.32 -0.79 2.83
C VAL A 246 9.83 -1.13 2.74
N THR A 247 9.26 -1.73 3.78
CA THR A 247 7.81 -1.94 3.91
C THR A 247 7.11 -0.74 4.56
N TYR A 248 5.78 -0.73 4.61
CA TYR A 248 5.03 0.30 5.34
C TYR A 248 5.32 0.27 6.84
N SER A 249 5.49 -0.92 7.44
CA SER A 249 5.87 -1.05 8.85
C SER A 249 7.23 -0.41 9.16
N ASP A 250 8.19 -0.46 8.25
CA ASP A 250 9.48 0.23 8.41
C ASP A 250 9.35 1.75 8.36
N VAL A 251 8.32 2.27 7.68
CA VAL A 251 8.03 3.71 7.64
C VAL A 251 7.50 4.21 8.98
N VAL A 252 6.77 3.33 9.70
CA VAL A 252 6.18 3.60 11.02
C VAL A 252 6.70 2.55 12.02
N PRO A 253 7.96 2.65 12.41
CA PRO A 253 8.57 1.66 13.31
C PRO A 253 7.92 1.68 14.70
N ASP A 254 7.96 0.54 15.36
CA ASP A 254 7.51 0.44 16.74
C ASP A 254 8.35 1.38 17.62
N THR A 255 7.69 2.21 18.43
CA THR A 255 8.33 3.16 19.34
C THR A 255 8.96 2.50 20.58
N ALA A 256 9.06 1.18 20.61
CA ALA A 256 9.74 0.43 21.64
C ALA A 256 11.25 0.41 21.37
N GLY A 257 11.97 1.49 21.73
CA GLY A 257 13.44 1.45 21.66
C GLY A 257 14.18 2.77 21.61
N SER A 258 13.62 3.84 22.20
CA SER A 258 14.45 5.02 22.54
C SER A 258 14.12 5.50 23.96
N ARG A 259 14.66 4.80 24.91
CA ARG A 259 14.95 5.32 26.25
C ARG A 259 16.45 5.28 26.45
#